data_0e5ecf168b26784bb4a3d31ee5d4c607
#
_entry.id   0e5ecf168b26784bb4a3d31ee5d4c607
#
_cell.length_a   1.000
_cell.length_b   1.000
_cell.length_c   1.000
_cell.angle_alpha   90.00
_cell.angle_beta   90.00
_cell.angle_gamma   90.00
#
_symmetry.space_group_name_H-M   'P 1'
#
loop_
_entity.id
_entity.type
_entity.pdbx_description
1 polymer ?
#
loop_
_entity_poly.entity_id
_entity_poly.type
_entity_poly.pdbx_seq_one_letter_code
_entity_poly.pdbx_strand_id
1 'polypeptide(L)'
;MNYDEMILQAKEKLFKALPDSFTDKDIALVHDACDLAEEAHKPQKRKSGAPYILHPLAVALIVLEEMRQHDSAIVAAALLHDVVEDTPYTIEDIRDRFGDDVAFLVGAVTKPNKEQVDNFQHILSSVHDDVRVLILKLSDRLNNMRTLGSMRMQKQWKIASETQFFFAPLAGRLGLFKVKSELENLAFQFLNPD
;
A
#
# COMPACT_ATOMS: atom_id res chain seq x y z
N MET A 1 6.91 22.74 7.72
CA MET A 1 6.26 22.35 6.44
C MET A 1 4.79 22.09 6.73
N ASN A 2 3.91 22.73 6.01
CA ASN A 2 2.46 22.55 6.17
C ASN A 2 2.05 21.18 5.56
N TYR A 3 1.00 20.54 6.10
CA TYR A 3 0.51 19.27 5.56
C TYR A 3 0.03 19.37 4.11
N ASP A 4 -0.55 20.51 3.72
CA ASP A 4 -0.97 20.73 2.32
C ASP A 4 0.24 20.74 1.36
N GLU A 5 1.35 21.32 1.77
CA GLU A 5 2.61 21.27 1.01
C GLU A 5 3.15 19.84 0.92
N MET A 6 3.06 19.05 2.00
CA MET A 6 3.49 17.66 1.99
C MET A 6 2.66 16.80 1.03
N ILE A 7 1.33 16.99 1.01
CA ILE A 7 0.43 16.29 0.08
C ILE A 7 0.76 16.69 -1.36
N LEU A 8 0.91 17.98 -1.63
CA LEU A 8 1.24 18.48 -2.97
C LEU A 8 2.56 17.88 -3.48
N GLN A 9 3.61 17.93 -2.65
CA GLN A 9 4.92 17.36 -3.00
C GLN A 9 4.86 15.84 -3.23
N ALA A 10 4.08 15.13 -2.41
CA ALA A 10 3.89 13.68 -2.57
C ALA A 10 3.16 13.35 -3.88
N LYS A 11 2.13 14.12 -4.23
CA LYS A 11 1.41 14.00 -5.51
C LYS A 11 2.33 14.31 -6.69
N GLU A 12 3.04 15.43 -6.67
CA GLU A 12 4.00 15.80 -7.71
C GLU A 12 5.06 14.71 -7.93
N LYS A 13 5.60 14.17 -6.84
CA LYS A 13 6.59 13.09 -6.90
C LYS A 13 6.01 11.83 -7.53
N LEU A 14 4.78 11.45 -7.17
CA LEU A 14 4.10 10.29 -7.75
C LEU A 14 3.87 10.48 -9.26
N PHE A 15 3.29 11.59 -9.68
CA PHE A 15 2.98 11.82 -11.09
C PHE A 15 4.23 11.99 -11.96
N LYS A 16 5.30 12.53 -11.39
CA LYS A 16 6.61 12.61 -12.06
C LYS A 16 7.29 11.24 -12.23
N ALA A 17 6.95 10.28 -11.37
CA ALA A 17 7.47 8.91 -11.42
C ALA A 17 6.69 7.98 -12.36
N LEU A 18 5.57 8.44 -12.94
CA LEU A 18 4.80 7.64 -13.90
C LEU A 18 5.66 7.31 -15.12
N PRO A 19 5.63 6.05 -15.61
CA PRO A 19 6.41 5.64 -16.76
C PRO A 19 6.01 6.38 -18.04
N ASP A 20 6.99 6.70 -18.88
CA ASP A 20 6.74 7.29 -20.22
C ASP A 20 5.89 6.38 -21.13
N SER A 21 5.82 5.09 -20.80
CA SER A 21 5.00 4.10 -21.51
C SER A 21 3.51 4.18 -21.17
N PHE A 22 3.12 4.94 -20.14
CA PHE A 22 1.72 5.10 -19.79
C PHE A 22 1.00 5.93 -20.84
N THR A 23 -0.15 5.42 -21.28
CA THR A 23 -1.05 6.13 -22.17
C THR A 23 -1.82 7.23 -21.42
N ASP A 24 -2.48 8.13 -22.14
CA ASP A 24 -3.35 9.13 -21.52
C ASP A 24 -4.45 8.50 -20.66
N LYS A 25 -4.92 7.30 -21.02
CA LYS A 25 -5.88 6.53 -20.22
C LYS A 25 -5.28 6.03 -18.91
N ASP A 26 -4.05 5.54 -18.94
CA ASP A 26 -3.34 5.09 -17.73
C ASP A 26 -3.09 6.25 -16.78
N ILE A 27 -2.66 7.38 -17.31
CA ILE A 27 -2.43 8.59 -16.52
C ILE A 27 -3.75 9.08 -15.91
N ALA A 28 -4.84 9.12 -16.71
CA ALA A 28 -6.16 9.52 -16.22
C ALA A 28 -6.69 8.58 -15.14
N LEU A 29 -6.46 7.26 -15.25
CA LEU A 29 -6.82 6.26 -14.25
C LEU A 29 -6.11 6.54 -12.90
N VAL A 30 -4.82 6.82 -12.95
CA VAL A 30 -4.03 7.11 -11.74
C VAL A 30 -4.46 8.43 -11.09
N HIS A 31 -4.75 9.47 -11.91
CA HIS A 31 -5.28 10.74 -11.41
C HIS A 31 -6.63 10.56 -10.73
N ASP A 32 -7.57 9.86 -11.36
CA ASP A 32 -8.89 9.61 -10.79
C ASP A 32 -8.83 8.80 -9.50
N ALA A 33 -7.95 7.80 -9.43
CA ALA A 33 -7.68 7.03 -8.21
C ALA A 33 -7.10 7.89 -7.08
N CYS A 34 -6.19 8.81 -7.41
CA CYS A 34 -5.60 9.75 -6.46
C CYS A 34 -6.67 10.71 -5.90
N ASP A 35 -7.52 11.24 -6.75
CA ASP A 35 -8.59 12.17 -6.36
C ASP A 35 -9.61 11.48 -5.44
N LEU A 36 -10.03 10.25 -5.78
CA LEU A 36 -10.91 9.48 -4.91
C LEU A 36 -10.28 9.16 -3.56
N ALA A 37 -9.02 8.72 -3.55
CA ALA A 37 -8.31 8.41 -2.30
C ALA A 37 -8.18 9.66 -1.40
N GLU A 38 -7.87 10.82 -1.98
CA GLU A 38 -7.78 12.08 -1.24
C GLU A 38 -9.14 12.49 -0.65
N GLU A 39 -10.21 12.40 -1.43
CA GLU A 39 -11.57 12.69 -0.97
C GLU A 39 -12.00 11.71 0.15
N ALA A 40 -11.83 10.43 -0.07
CA ALA A 40 -12.26 9.38 0.85
C ALA A 40 -11.54 9.44 2.20
N HIS A 41 -10.22 9.74 2.20
CA HIS A 41 -9.41 9.81 3.40
C HIS A 41 -9.31 11.22 4.01
N LYS A 42 -9.99 12.22 3.46
CA LYS A 42 -9.94 13.61 3.92
C LYS A 42 -10.14 13.77 5.43
N PRO A 43 -11.11 13.09 6.09
CA PRO A 43 -11.31 13.22 7.53
C PRO A 43 -10.32 12.41 8.37
N GLN A 44 -9.48 11.59 7.75
CA GLN A 44 -8.66 10.60 8.45
C GLN A 44 -7.22 11.08 8.65
N LYS A 45 -6.62 10.64 9.78
CA LYS A 45 -5.23 10.90 10.13
C LYS A 45 -4.51 9.63 10.53
N ARG A 46 -3.22 9.58 10.25
CA ARG A 46 -2.30 8.56 10.76
C ARG A 46 -2.11 8.74 12.27
N LYS A 47 -1.56 7.72 12.96
CA LYS A 47 -1.21 7.82 14.38
C LYS A 47 -0.18 8.90 14.70
N SER A 48 0.60 9.31 13.72
CA SER A 48 1.52 10.46 13.81
C SER A 48 0.81 11.83 13.78
N GLY A 49 -0.49 11.87 13.47
CA GLY A 49 -1.27 13.09 13.24
C GLY A 49 -1.25 13.60 11.80
N ALA A 50 -0.41 13.01 10.93
CA ALA A 50 -0.34 13.37 9.52
C ALA A 50 -1.62 12.96 8.75
N PRO A 51 -2.01 13.67 7.67
CA PRO A 51 -3.12 13.28 6.80
C PRO A 51 -2.94 11.86 6.27
N TYR A 52 -4.03 11.07 6.26
CA TYR A 52 -3.96 9.66 5.88
C TYR A 52 -3.52 9.46 4.42
N ILE A 53 -3.90 10.37 3.52
CA ILE A 53 -3.58 10.31 2.08
C ILE A 53 -2.07 10.16 1.80
N LEU A 54 -1.20 10.64 2.69
CA LEU A 54 0.26 10.49 2.54
C LEU A 54 0.69 9.04 2.49
N HIS A 55 -0.06 8.12 3.15
CA HIS A 55 0.22 6.70 3.12
C HIS A 55 -0.05 6.06 1.75
N PRO A 56 -1.27 6.11 1.17
CA PRO A 56 -1.49 5.55 -0.16
C PRO A 56 -0.64 6.19 -1.26
N LEU A 57 -0.33 7.48 -1.17
CA LEU A 57 0.63 8.12 -2.09
C LEU A 57 2.03 7.51 -1.98
N ALA A 58 2.51 7.26 -0.76
CA ALA A 58 3.80 6.60 -0.54
C ALA A 58 3.80 5.15 -1.03
N VAL A 59 2.73 4.40 -0.80
CA VAL A 59 2.59 3.01 -1.29
C VAL A 59 2.60 2.96 -2.81
N ALA A 60 1.88 3.85 -3.49
CA ALA A 60 1.88 3.93 -4.95
C ALA A 60 3.27 4.26 -5.51
N LEU A 61 4.00 5.15 -4.87
CA LEU A 61 5.38 5.49 -5.24
C LEU A 61 6.34 4.30 -5.06
N ILE A 62 6.20 3.53 -3.98
CA ILE A 62 6.98 2.30 -3.75
C ILE A 62 6.69 1.28 -4.86
N VAL A 63 5.43 1.10 -5.24
CA VAL A 63 5.03 0.21 -6.35
C VAL A 63 5.76 0.59 -7.65
N LEU A 64 5.84 1.87 -7.97
CA LEU A 64 6.50 2.36 -9.19
C LEU A 64 8.03 2.27 -9.10
N GLU A 65 8.64 2.87 -8.09
CA GLU A 65 10.10 3.08 -8.03
C GLU A 65 10.86 1.88 -7.46
N GLU A 66 10.32 1.24 -6.42
CA GLU A 66 11.03 0.18 -5.70
C GLU A 66 10.63 -1.22 -6.15
N MET A 67 9.34 -1.44 -6.43
CA MET A 67 8.83 -2.71 -6.98
C MET A 67 8.89 -2.74 -8.51
N ARG A 68 9.17 -1.59 -9.15
CA ARG A 68 9.31 -1.44 -10.61
C ARG A 68 8.12 -1.96 -11.40
N GLN A 69 6.93 -1.71 -10.91
CA GLN A 69 5.70 -2.07 -11.60
C GLN A 69 5.27 -0.96 -12.54
N HIS A 70 5.09 -1.28 -13.81
CA HIS A 70 4.69 -0.36 -14.87
C HIS A 70 3.30 -0.74 -15.41
N ASP A 71 2.39 -1.02 -14.51
CA ASP A 71 1.00 -1.33 -14.78
C ASP A 71 0.12 -0.31 -14.03
N SER A 72 -0.71 0.42 -14.76
CA SER A 72 -1.56 1.48 -14.19
C SER A 72 -2.58 0.94 -13.18
N ALA A 73 -3.04 -0.32 -13.36
CA ALA A 73 -4.01 -0.93 -12.45
C ALA A 73 -3.44 -1.16 -11.04
N ILE A 74 -2.19 -1.62 -10.92
CA ILE A 74 -1.58 -1.80 -9.59
C ILE A 74 -1.26 -0.46 -8.92
N VAL A 75 -0.89 0.56 -9.69
CA VAL A 75 -0.68 1.92 -9.16
C VAL A 75 -1.99 2.51 -8.63
N ALA A 76 -3.07 2.40 -9.40
CA ALA A 76 -4.40 2.82 -8.96
C ALA A 76 -4.86 2.01 -7.72
N ALA A 77 -4.65 0.70 -7.72
CA ALA A 77 -4.97 -0.14 -6.56
C ALA A 77 -4.17 0.23 -5.31
N ALA A 78 -2.91 0.65 -5.46
CA ALA A 78 -2.10 1.14 -4.35
C ALA A 78 -2.68 2.42 -3.73
N LEU A 79 -3.19 3.33 -4.55
CA LEU A 79 -3.87 4.54 -4.08
C LEU A 79 -5.19 4.22 -3.37
N LEU A 80 -5.89 3.17 -3.79
CA LEU A 80 -7.23 2.82 -3.33
C LEU A 80 -7.28 1.69 -2.29
N HIS A 81 -6.13 1.09 -1.92
CA HIS A 81 -6.09 -0.16 -1.18
C HIS A 81 -6.79 -0.13 0.19
N ASP A 82 -6.84 1.02 0.85
CA ASP A 82 -7.52 1.20 2.14
C ASP A 82 -8.89 1.87 2.02
N VAL A 83 -9.31 2.30 0.82
CA VAL A 83 -10.57 3.04 0.63
C VAL A 83 -11.77 2.19 1.03
N VAL A 84 -11.82 0.94 0.59
CA VAL A 84 -12.95 0.03 0.90
C VAL A 84 -12.96 -0.40 2.37
N GLU A 85 -11.78 -0.60 2.98
CA GLU A 85 -11.68 -1.02 4.39
C GLU A 85 -12.04 0.10 5.37
N ASP A 86 -11.59 1.32 5.08
CA ASP A 86 -11.56 2.41 6.04
C ASP A 86 -12.58 3.54 5.75
N THR A 87 -13.33 3.44 4.66
CA THR A 87 -14.33 4.44 4.25
C THR A 87 -15.65 3.80 3.81
N PRO A 88 -16.74 4.57 3.59
CA PRO A 88 -18.00 4.02 3.14
C PRO A 88 -18.04 3.47 1.70
N TYR A 89 -16.99 3.69 0.90
CA TYR A 89 -16.93 3.15 -0.46
C TYR A 89 -16.90 1.63 -0.47
N THR A 90 -17.63 1.03 -1.42
CA THR A 90 -17.69 -0.42 -1.62
C THR A 90 -16.78 -0.88 -2.75
N ILE A 91 -16.57 -2.19 -2.86
CA ILE A 91 -15.81 -2.76 -3.99
C ILE A 91 -16.55 -2.57 -5.32
N GLU A 92 -17.87 -2.54 -5.29
CA GLU A 92 -18.71 -2.23 -6.45
C GLU A 92 -18.49 -0.80 -6.94
N ASP A 93 -18.37 0.17 -6.03
CA ASP A 93 -18.05 1.57 -6.39
C ASP A 93 -16.68 1.65 -7.09
N ILE A 94 -15.70 0.89 -6.59
CA ILE A 94 -14.37 0.79 -7.23
C ILE A 94 -14.47 0.15 -8.62
N ARG A 95 -15.24 -0.93 -8.76
CA ARG A 95 -15.43 -1.62 -10.04
C ARG A 95 -16.08 -0.74 -11.08
N ASP A 96 -17.14 -0.03 -10.71
CA ASP A 96 -17.90 0.83 -11.61
C ASP A 96 -17.06 2.00 -12.11
N ARG A 97 -16.18 2.54 -11.27
CA ARG A 97 -15.36 3.71 -11.61
C ARG A 97 -14.02 3.37 -12.26
N PHE A 98 -13.35 2.29 -11.82
CA PHE A 98 -11.98 1.95 -12.18
C PHE A 98 -11.85 0.64 -12.96
N GLY A 99 -12.91 -0.14 -13.08
CA GLY A 99 -12.91 -1.42 -13.80
C GLY A 99 -12.61 -2.65 -12.93
N ASP A 100 -12.77 -3.82 -13.54
CA ASP A 100 -12.66 -5.11 -12.85
C ASP A 100 -11.25 -5.40 -12.32
N ASP A 101 -10.22 -5.02 -13.05
CA ASP A 101 -8.83 -5.32 -12.69
C ASP A 101 -8.41 -4.57 -11.42
N VAL A 102 -8.70 -3.27 -11.34
CA VAL A 102 -8.45 -2.47 -10.13
C VAL A 102 -9.31 -2.98 -8.96
N ALA A 103 -10.59 -3.27 -9.19
CA ALA A 103 -11.50 -3.79 -8.17
C ALA A 103 -11.02 -5.14 -7.62
N PHE A 104 -10.52 -6.03 -8.48
CA PHE A 104 -9.92 -7.30 -8.06
C PHE A 104 -8.73 -7.08 -7.13
N LEU A 105 -7.78 -6.24 -7.51
CA LEU A 105 -6.59 -5.96 -6.72
C LEU A 105 -6.93 -5.33 -5.36
N VAL A 106 -7.82 -4.35 -5.34
CA VAL A 106 -8.28 -3.70 -4.10
C VAL A 106 -9.01 -4.71 -3.20
N GLY A 107 -9.92 -5.51 -3.77
CA GLY A 107 -10.66 -6.54 -3.03
C GLY A 107 -9.75 -7.60 -2.42
N ALA A 108 -8.71 -8.03 -3.15
CA ALA A 108 -7.77 -9.04 -2.69
C ALA A 108 -6.91 -8.57 -1.50
N VAL A 109 -6.67 -7.26 -1.36
CA VAL A 109 -5.89 -6.71 -0.24
C VAL A 109 -6.75 -6.18 0.90
N THR A 110 -8.05 -5.99 0.68
CA THR A 110 -9.02 -5.61 1.73
C THR A 110 -9.19 -6.78 2.70
N LYS A 111 -9.06 -6.50 4.00
CA LYS A 111 -9.25 -7.53 5.02
C LYS A 111 -10.71 -8.00 5.03
N PRO A 112 -10.98 -9.32 5.04
CA PRO A 112 -12.33 -9.80 5.32
C PRO A 112 -12.76 -9.34 6.71
N ASN A 113 -14.05 -9.00 6.87
CA ASN A 113 -14.64 -8.52 8.12
C ASN A 113 -14.13 -9.30 9.33
N LYS A 114 -13.92 -8.60 10.43
CA LYS A 114 -13.31 -8.89 11.75
C LYS A 114 -13.38 -10.30 12.35
N GLU A 115 -13.92 -11.27 11.71
CA GLU A 115 -13.92 -12.67 12.13
C GLU A 115 -12.74 -13.41 11.50
N GLN A 116 -11.62 -13.33 12.17
CA GLN A 116 -10.54 -14.30 12.28
C GLN A 116 -10.47 -15.39 11.21
N VAL A 117 -10.14 -15.04 9.99
CA VAL A 117 -9.48 -15.99 9.12
C VAL A 117 -8.09 -15.46 8.89
N ASP A 118 -7.09 -16.30 9.13
CA ASP A 118 -5.69 -15.96 8.98
C ASP A 118 -5.47 -15.08 7.74
N ASN A 119 -5.08 -13.83 8.00
CA ASN A 119 -4.76 -12.86 6.96
C ASN A 119 -3.74 -13.44 5.95
N PHE A 120 -2.98 -14.44 6.38
CA PHE A 120 -2.03 -15.20 5.58
C PHE A 120 -2.68 -16.19 4.60
N GLN A 121 -3.73 -16.90 5.00
CA GLN A 121 -4.43 -17.82 4.09
C GLN A 121 -5.14 -17.06 2.99
N HIS A 122 -5.73 -15.90 3.31
CA HIS A 122 -6.37 -15.04 2.32
C HIS A 122 -5.33 -14.45 1.33
N ILE A 123 -4.19 -13.97 1.83
CA ILE A 123 -3.10 -13.50 0.98
C ILE A 123 -2.59 -14.64 0.10
N LEU A 124 -2.31 -15.81 0.67
CA LEU A 124 -1.79 -16.95 -0.08
C LEU A 124 -2.79 -17.49 -1.11
N SER A 125 -4.09 -17.51 -0.82
CA SER A 125 -5.11 -17.92 -1.80
C SER A 125 -5.22 -16.93 -2.95
N SER A 126 -5.10 -15.63 -2.67
CA SER A 126 -5.13 -14.58 -3.71
C SER A 126 -3.87 -14.56 -4.59
N VAL A 127 -2.75 -15.05 -4.07
CA VAL A 127 -1.46 -15.15 -4.78
C VAL A 127 -1.46 -16.20 -5.88
N HIS A 128 -2.25 -17.26 -5.73
CA HIS A 128 -2.43 -18.23 -6.81
C HIS A 128 -3.03 -17.60 -8.07
N ASP A 129 -3.73 -16.46 -7.89
CA ASP A 129 -4.43 -15.80 -8.96
C ASP A 129 -3.62 -14.64 -9.58
N ASP A 130 -2.88 -13.84 -8.75
CA ASP A 130 -2.13 -12.69 -9.26
C ASP A 130 -1.00 -12.24 -8.31
N VAL A 131 0.23 -12.27 -8.81
CA VAL A 131 1.43 -11.83 -8.05
C VAL A 131 1.39 -10.34 -7.67
N ARG A 132 0.63 -9.52 -8.40
CA ARG A 132 0.47 -8.08 -8.09
C ARG A 132 -0.13 -7.84 -6.70
N VAL A 133 -0.95 -8.77 -6.22
CA VAL A 133 -1.50 -8.72 -4.84
C VAL A 133 -0.39 -8.76 -3.79
N LEU A 134 0.62 -9.62 -3.99
CA LEU A 134 1.80 -9.66 -3.11
C LEU A 134 2.64 -8.40 -3.18
N ILE A 135 2.88 -7.91 -4.38
CA ILE A 135 3.63 -6.66 -4.60
C ILE A 135 2.95 -5.52 -3.84
N LEU A 136 1.63 -5.42 -3.94
CA LEU A 136 0.84 -4.40 -3.26
C LEU A 136 0.93 -4.53 -1.73
N LYS A 137 0.79 -5.74 -1.20
CA LYS A 137 0.93 -6.02 0.25
C LYS A 137 2.33 -5.75 0.78
N LEU A 138 3.38 -6.09 0.02
CA LEU A 138 4.76 -5.79 0.38
C LEU A 138 5.02 -4.28 0.38
N SER A 139 4.47 -3.55 -0.57
CA SER A 139 4.59 -2.09 -0.67
C SER A 139 3.91 -1.39 0.52
N ASP A 140 2.71 -1.83 0.88
CA ASP A 140 2.01 -1.36 2.08
C ASP A 140 2.82 -1.68 3.36
N ARG A 141 3.29 -2.92 3.51
CA ARG A 141 4.11 -3.33 4.65
C ARG A 141 5.39 -2.51 4.77
N LEU A 142 6.08 -2.25 3.69
CA LEU A 142 7.31 -1.46 3.68
C LEU A 142 7.05 -0.03 4.16
N ASN A 143 6.01 0.63 3.66
CA ASN A 143 5.65 1.96 4.14
C ASN A 143 5.23 1.95 5.61
N ASN A 144 4.44 0.96 6.04
CA ASN A 144 4.05 0.82 7.44
C ASN A 144 5.26 0.60 8.36
N MET A 145 6.26 -0.15 7.94
CA MET A 145 7.51 -0.33 8.70
C MET A 145 8.31 0.96 8.82
N ARG A 146 8.41 1.75 7.74
CA ARG A 146 9.10 3.05 7.73
C ARG A 146 8.45 4.07 8.67
N THR A 147 7.16 3.94 8.96
CA THR A 147 6.37 4.84 9.82
C THR A 147 5.94 4.23 11.15
N LEU A 148 6.50 3.06 11.52
CA LEU A 148 6.04 2.25 12.64
C LEU A 148 6.28 2.90 14.01
N GLY A 149 7.25 3.79 14.13
CA GLY A 149 7.64 4.44 15.38
C GLY A 149 6.51 5.22 16.09
N SER A 150 5.48 5.65 15.35
CA SER A 150 4.32 6.35 15.91
C SER A 150 3.27 5.44 16.57
N MET A 151 3.43 4.13 16.47
CA MET A 151 2.53 3.15 17.04
C MET A 151 2.89 2.80 18.49
N ARG A 152 1.94 2.23 19.23
CA ARG A 152 2.21 1.68 20.57
C ARG A 152 3.16 0.48 20.48
N MET A 153 4.03 0.31 21.47
CA MET A 153 5.08 -0.72 21.52
C MET A 153 4.56 -2.14 21.22
N GLN A 154 3.45 -2.56 21.80
CA GLN A 154 2.87 -3.89 21.54
C GLN A 154 2.51 -4.08 20.07
N LYS A 155 2.02 -3.02 19.39
CA LYS A 155 1.69 -3.07 17.96
C LYS A 155 2.94 -3.03 17.10
N GLN A 156 3.94 -2.25 17.50
CA GLN A 156 5.26 -2.25 16.85
C GLN A 156 5.86 -3.66 16.86
N TRP A 157 5.86 -4.30 18.01
CA TRP A 157 6.44 -5.64 18.17
C TRP A 157 5.73 -6.70 17.33
N LYS A 158 4.39 -6.68 17.32
CA LYS A 158 3.58 -7.58 16.49
C LYS A 158 3.88 -7.41 15.00
N ILE A 159 3.84 -6.17 14.51
CA ILE A 159 4.05 -5.85 13.08
C ILE A 159 5.50 -6.17 12.67
N ALA A 160 6.48 -5.88 13.52
CA ALA A 160 7.88 -6.21 13.27
C ALA A 160 8.11 -7.72 13.22
N SER A 161 7.49 -8.50 14.12
CA SER A 161 7.56 -9.96 14.10
C SER A 161 6.95 -10.55 12.83
N GLU A 162 5.75 -10.13 12.45
CA GLU A 162 5.13 -10.54 11.18
C GLU A 162 6.03 -10.20 9.97
N THR A 163 6.67 -9.03 10.00
CA THR A 163 7.58 -8.61 8.94
C THR A 163 8.81 -9.49 8.86
N GLN A 164 9.45 -9.76 9.98
CA GLN A 164 10.65 -10.60 10.07
C GLN A 164 10.39 -12.03 9.60
N PHE A 165 9.30 -12.64 10.04
CA PHE A 165 9.06 -14.07 9.83
C PHE A 165 8.24 -14.41 8.60
N PHE A 166 7.55 -13.44 8.01
CA PHE A 166 6.71 -13.67 6.86
C PHE A 166 7.01 -12.76 5.67
N PHE A 167 6.91 -11.42 5.82
CA PHE A 167 6.99 -10.51 4.67
C PHE A 167 8.40 -10.40 4.09
N ALA A 168 9.44 -10.38 4.92
CA ALA A 168 10.82 -10.34 4.43
C ALA A 168 11.21 -11.62 3.68
N PRO A 169 10.94 -12.85 4.18
CA PRO A 169 11.13 -14.07 3.41
C PRO A 169 10.34 -14.10 2.10
N LEU A 170 9.10 -13.59 2.10
CA LEU A 170 8.26 -13.50 0.92
C LEU A 170 8.87 -12.58 -0.15
N ALA A 171 9.37 -11.41 0.24
CA ALA A 171 10.10 -10.51 -0.65
C ALA A 171 11.32 -11.20 -1.27
N GLY A 172 12.05 -11.98 -0.49
CA GLY A 172 13.19 -12.78 -0.96
C GLY A 172 12.79 -13.82 -2.02
N ARG A 173 11.66 -14.50 -1.85
CA ARG A 173 11.13 -15.47 -2.83
C ARG A 173 10.73 -14.82 -4.16
N LEU A 174 10.34 -13.56 -4.13
CA LEU A 174 10.03 -12.77 -5.33
C LEU A 174 11.28 -12.11 -5.96
N GLY A 175 12.47 -12.32 -5.40
CA GLY A 175 13.70 -11.71 -5.88
C GLY A 175 13.85 -10.23 -5.51
N LEU A 176 13.02 -9.71 -4.62
CA LEU A 176 13.03 -8.32 -4.15
C LEU A 176 14.02 -8.14 -3.00
N PHE A 177 15.31 -8.39 -3.27
CA PHE A 177 16.35 -8.48 -2.21
C PHE A 177 16.60 -7.17 -1.48
N LYS A 178 16.48 -6.02 -2.13
CA LYS A 178 16.59 -4.71 -1.48
C LYS A 178 15.45 -4.49 -0.50
N VAL A 179 14.22 -4.81 -0.90
CA VAL A 179 13.03 -4.73 -0.05
C VAL A 179 13.16 -5.70 1.12
N LYS A 180 13.58 -6.94 0.87
CA LYS A 180 13.85 -7.93 1.93
C LYS A 180 14.81 -7.39 2.96
N SER A 181 15.98 -6.91 2.54
CA SER A 181 17.02 -6.39 3.44
C SER A 181 16.52 -5.20 4.25
N GLU A 182 15.77 -4.29 3.65
CA GLU A 182 15.21 -3.15 4.37
C GLU A 182 14.15 -3.60 5.40
N LEU A 183 13.25 -4.52 5.02
CA LEU A 183 12.24 -5.08 5.94
C LEU A 183 12.90 -5.77 7.14
N GLU A 184 13.94 -6.57 6.90
CA GLU A 184 14.70 -7.24 7.95
C GLU A 184 15.37 -6.24 8.90
N ASN A 185 16.03 -5.22 8.36
CA ASN A 185 16.71 -4.19 9.15
C ASN A 185 15.72 -3.37 9.99
N LEU A 186 14.61 -2.95 9.40
CA LEU A 186 13.56 -2.23 10.12
C LEU A 186 12.92 -3.10 11.21
N ALA A 187 12.61 -4.37 10.91
CA ALA A 187 12.06 -5.29 11.90
C ALA A 187 13.02 -5.51 13.05
N PHE A 188 14.31 -5.70 12.77
CA PHE A 188 15.34 -5.89 13.78
C PHE A 188 15.40 -4.73 14.79
N GLN A 189 15.32 -3.47 14.31
CA GLN A 189 15.34 -2.29 15.16
C GLN A 189 14.19 -2.27 16.19
N PHE A 190 12.99 -2.73 15.79
CA PHE A 190 11.83 -2.77 16.69
C PHE A 190 11.78 -4.00 17.58
N LEU A 191 12.40 -5.09 17.15
CA LEU A 191 12.46 -6.35 17.94
C LEU A 191 13.58 -6.34 18.98
N ASN A 192 14.63 -5.54 18.76
CA ASN A 192 15.79 -5.43 19.62
C ASN A 192 16.05 -3.94 19.95
N PRO A 193 15.13 -3.27 20.65
CA PRO A 193 15.39 -1.93 21.15
C PRO A 193 16.51 -1.99 22.21
N ASP A 194 17.55 -1.14 22.07
CA ASP A 194 18.62 -0.95 23.04
C ASP A 194 18.10 -0.37 24.36
#